data_36b9d707c12e8dc918c9b4b54abfda64
#
_entry.id   36b9d707c12e8dc918c9b4b54abfda64
#
_cell.length_a   1.000
_cell.length_b   1.000
_cell.length_c   1.000
_cell.angle_alpha   90.00
_cell.angle_beta   90.00
_cell.angle_gamma   90.00
#
_symmetry.space_group_name_H-M   'P 1'
#
loop_
_entity.id
_entity.type
_entity.pdbx_description
1 polymer ?
#
loop_
_entity_poly.entity_id
_entity_poly.type
_entity_poly.pdbx_seq_one_letter_code
_entity_poly.pdbx_strand_id
1 'polypeptide(L)'
;MHLVELNKKFGCWVCAVATLWVVFSCADNSVPASKIQPNSTVNQLVLPQNPLDLTTEVAKNRPAGIELAPAVLHQNLSVATKLLSSGQFLDSEIVLRSILKEQPNCARAEFLLGVTLLKQKQYANARPLLEESLARKQDFSGRKQVDHFLGWTCFYLGDLESAKRHFQSHVGAMPTADDSYYGLAVIAIEEDRMSDAQVALERAMELIGTAPDRNKDRAKVLARLGDVELRREKTSEALELYEEAATLWPDHYEIWGKLARVYDTLNRPTDAQQSRAKQQEAMKRTGREPVGDSAP
;
A
#
# COMPACT_ATOMS: atom_id res chain seq x y z
N MET A 1 24.85 3.62 24.38
CA MET A 1 26.19 3.15 23.98
C MET A 1 26.21 1.70 23.48
N HIS A 2 25.10 1.09 23.12
CA HIS A 2 25.02 -0.32 22.65
C HIS A 2 24.59 -0.51 21.18
N LEU A 3 24.22 0.53 20.47
CA LEU A 3 23.82 0.45 19.04
C LEU A 3 24.97 0.67 18.04
N VAL A 4 26.16 1.07 18.50
CA VAL A 4 27.35 1.34 17.65
C VAL A 4 28.20 0.09 17.41
N GLU A 5 28.06 -0.97 18.19
CA GLU A 5 28.88 -2.18 18.05
C GLU A 5 28.35 -3.27 17.14
N LEU A 6 27.09 -3.18 16.67
CA LEU A 6 26.52 -4.18 15.77
C LEU A 6 26.93 -4.02 14.30
N ASN A 7 27.61 -2.94 13.96
CA ASN A 7 27.96 -2.61 12.56
C ASN A 7 29.36 -3.10 12.12
N LYS A 8 30.04 -3.93 12.90
CA LYS A 8 31.43 -4.36 12.58
C LYS A 8 31.60 -5.84 12.21
N LYS A 9 30.55 -6.64 12.09
CA LYS A 9 30.72 -8.11 11.87
C LYS A 9 30.16 -8.73 10.63
N PHE A 10 29.54 -8.00 9.70
CA PHE A 10 29.15 -8.60 8.42
C PHE A 10 29.67 -7.78 7.24
N GLY A 11 30.86 -8.20 6.80
CA GLY A 11 31.45 -7.76 5.55
C GLY A 11 30.68 -8.31 4.34
N CYS A 12 30.43 -7.40 3.45
CA CYS A 12 30.45 -7.53 1.99
C CYS A 12 29.96 -8.86 1.37
N TRP A 13 28.74 -8.85 0.81
CA TRP A 13 28.50 -9.44 -0.51
C TRP A 13 27.44 -8.62 -1.25
N VAL A 14 27.90 -8.05 -2.35
CA VAL A 14 27.12 -7.30 -3.33
C VAL A 14 26.15 -8.26 -4.02
N CYS A 15 24.87 -7.99 -3.93
CA CYS A 15 23.92 -8.34 -4.98
C CYS A 15 22.92 -7.20 -5.11
N ALA A 16 23.07 -6.45 -6.21
CA ALA A 16 22.12 -5.48 -6.68
C ALA A 16 20.79 -6.18 -6.96
N VAL A 17 19.79 -5.93 -6.14
CA VAL A 17 18.40 -6.22 -6.48
C VAL A 17 17.73 -4.87 -6.60
N ALA A 18 17.54 -4.47 -7.86
CA ALA A 18 16.77 -3.31 -8.22
C ALA A 18 15.38 -3.39 -7.57
N THR A 19 15.05 -2.36 -6.82
CA THR A 19 13.70 -2.12 -6.31
C THR A 19 12.76 -1.86 -7.48
N LEU A 20 12.25 -2.93 -8.05
CA LEU A 20 11.08 -2.87 -8.89
C LEU A 20 9.87 -2.83 -7.94
N TRP A 21 9.28 -1.68 -7.80
CA TRP A 21 7.85 -1.57 -7.66
C TRP A 21 7.25 -2.45 -8.74
N VAL A 22 6.58 -3.50 -8.31
CA VAL A 22 6.14 -4.64 -9.11
C VAL A 22 5.42 -4.20 -10.37
N VAL A 23 6.18 -3.98 -11.44
CA VAL A 23 5.71 -4.21 -12.79
C VAL A 23 5.98 -5.70 -13.05
N PHE A 24 5.06 -6.57 -12.63
CA PHE A 24 5.13 -7.96 -13.01
C PHE A 24 4.96 -8.08 -14.53
N SER A 25 6.07 -8.31 -15.21
CA SER A 25 6.06 -8.89 -16.54
C SER A 25 5.49 -10.31 -16.40
N CYS A 26 4.29 -10.53 -16.91
CA CYS A 26 3.76 -11.87 -17.14
C CYS A 26 4.58 -12.52 -18.26
N ALA A 27 5.50 -13.39 -17.88
CA ALA A 27 5.96 -14.44 -18.78
C ALA A 27 5.05 -15.64 -18.51
N ASP A 28 3.95 -15.76 -19.23
CA ASP A 28 3.19 -17.00 -19.30
C ASP A 28 3.91 -17.97 -20.22
N ASN A 29 4.29 -19.10 -19.66
CA ASN A 29 4.73 -20.27 -20.39
C ASN A 29 3.57 -20.91 -21.15
N SER A 30 3.86 -21.19 -22.42
CA SER A 30 3.28 -22.25 -23.25
C SER A 30 1.92 -22.02 -23.91
N VAL A 31 1.97 -21.38 -25.08
CA VAL A 31 1.36 -21.97 -26.30
C VAL A 31 2.23 -21.55 -27.49
N PRO A 32 2.72 -22.49 -28.34
CA PRO A 32 3.52 -22.12 -29.51
C PRO A 32 2.67 -21.39 -30.55
N ALA A 33 3.19 -20.25 -31.00
CA ALA A 33 2.57 -19.32 -31.94
C ALA A 33 2.57 -19.82 -33.39
N SER A 34 2.13 -21.02 -33.65
CA SER A 34 2.01 -21.54 -35.00
C SER A 34 0.74 -22.34 -35.16
N LYS A 35 -0.36 -21.64 -35.38
CA LYS A 35 -1.58 -22.05 -36.09
C LYS A 35 -2.83 -21.25 -35.65
N ILE A 36 -2.78 -19.94 -35.80
CA ILE A 36 -4.03 -19.15 -35.78
C ILE A 36 -4.02 -18.31 -37.05
N GLN A 37 -4.80 -18.74 -38.03
CA GLN A 37 -5.14 -17.88 -39.17
C GLN A 37 -6.05 -16.74 -38.66
N PRO A 38 -5.85 -15.49 -39.10
CA PRO A 38 -6.68 -14.38 -38.67
C PRO A 38 -8.05 -14.48 -39.35
N ASN A 39 -9.06 -14.92 -38.60
CA ASN A 39 -10.43 -14.72 -39.03
C ASN A 39 -10.79 -13.24 -38.76
N SER A 40 -10.99 -12.54 -39.85
CA SER A 40 -11.36 -11.13 -39.93
C SER A 40 -12.76 -10.88 -39.37
N THR A 41 -12.83 -10.58 -38.09
CA THR A 41 -13.87 -9.76 -37.43
C THR A 41 -13.55 -9.65 -35.92
N VAL A 42 -12.37 -9.16 -35.62
CA VAL A 42 -12.06 -8.71 -34.25
C VAL A 42 -12.32 -7.21 -34.24
N ASN A 43 -13.43 -6.79 -33.66
CA ASN A 43 -13.66 -5.39 -33.32
C ASN A 43 -12.52 -4.95 -32.39
N GLN A 44 -11.51 -4.30 -32.95
CA GLN A 44 -10.49 -3.59 -32.18
C GLN A 44 -11.21 -2.46 -31.44
N LEU A 45 -11.36 -2.61 -30.14
CA LEU A 45 -11.67 -1.49 -29.25
C LEU A 45 -10.46 -0.55 -29.30
N VAL A 46 -10.49 0.45 -30.17
CA VAL A 46 -9.60 1.59 -30.09
C VAL A 46 -10.00 2.34 -28.83
N LEU A 47 -9.12 2.35 -27.84
CA LEU A 47 -9.33 3.13 -26.62
C LEU A 47 -9.46 4.61 -27.00
N PRO A 48 -10.57 5.29 -26.67
CA PRO A 48 -10.68 6.73 -26.87
C PRO A 48 -9.66 7.43 -26.01
N GLN A 49 -9.20 8.59 -26.48
CA GLN A 49 -8.19 9.40 -25.78
C GLN A 49 -8.71 9.97 -24.44
N ASN A 50 -9.99 9.77 -24.14
CA ASN A 50 -10.62 10.16 -22.89
C ASN A 50 -11.32 8.93 -22.27
N PRO A 51 -10.95 8.49 -21.03
CA PRO A 51 -11.55 7.34 -20.34
C PRO A 51 -13.08 7.43 -20.18
N LEU A 52 -13.63 8.63 -20.18
CA LEU A 52 -15.09 8.88 -20.04
C LEU A 52 -15.91 8.49 -21.25
N ASP A 53 -15.31 8.36 -22.45
CA ASP A 53 -16.05 7.97 -23.68
C ASP A 53 -16.32 6.46 -23.77
N LEU A 54 -15.70 5.65 -22.92
CA LEU A 54 -15.91 4.19 -22.90
C LEU A 54 -17.27 3.76 -22.33
N THR A 55 -17.99 4.64 -21.65
CA THR A 55 -19.17 4.25 -20.88
C THR A 55 -20.48 4.28 -21.66
N THR A 56 -20.55 4.95 -22.82
CA THR A 56 -21.84 5.25 -23.46
C THR A 56 -22.15 4.50 -24.76
N GLU A 57 -21.18 4.15 -25.57
CA GLU A 57 -21.47 3.51 -26.87
C GLU A 57 -21.20 2.01 -26.93
N VAL A 58 -20.18 1.50 -26.26
CA VAL A 58 -19.82 0.07 -26.31
C VAL A 58 -20.76 -0.79 -25.47
N ALA A 59 -21.34 -0.22 -24.41
CA ALA A 59 -22.27 -0.93 -23.53
C ALA A 59 -23.68 -1.13 -24.15
N LYS A 60 -24.06 -0.36 -25.16
CA LYS A 60 -25.42 -0.38 -25.71
C LYS A 60 -25.71 -1.49 -26.72
N ASN A 61 -24.70 -2.09 -27.33
CA ASN A 61 -24.89 -2.98 -28.48
C ASN A 61 -24.32 -4.41 -28.33
N ARG A 62 -24.02 -4.87 -27.12
CA ARG A 62 -23.53 -6.24 -26.93
C ARG A 62 -24.58 -7.15 -26.33
N PRO A 63 -24.87 -8.32 -26.93
CA PRO A 63 -25.76 -9.32 -26.31
C PRO A 63 -25.14 -9.82 -25.00
N ALA A 64 -25.99 -9.97 -23.99
CA ALA A 64 -25.57 -10.49 -22.67
C ALA A 64 -25.02 -11.91 -22.82
N GLY A 65 -23.81 -12.17 -22.26
CA GLY A 65 -23.25 -13.51 -22.17
C GLY A 65 -22.02 -13.81 -23.04
N ILE A 66 -21.46 -12.82 -23.77
CA ILE A 66 -20.19 -13.05 -24.49
C ILE A 66 -19.04 -12.68 -23.58
N GLU A 67 -18.28 -13.68 -23.10
CA GLU A 67 -17.03 -13.45 -22.38
C GLU A 67 -16.04 -12.62 -23.20
N LEU A 68 -15.32 -11.71 -22.54
CA LEU A 68 -14.23 -10.97 -23.18
C LEU A 68 -13.19 -11.94 -23.73
N ALA A 69 -12.75 -11.73 -24.95
CA ALA A 69 -11.61 -12.48 -25.46
C ALA A 69 -10.42 -12.33 -24.51
N PRO A 70 -9.63 -13.40 -24.24
CA PRO A 70 -8.54 -13.35 -23.25
C PRO A 70 -7.54 -12.19 -23.46
N ALA A 71 -7.25 -11.84 -24.71
CA ALA A 71 -6.37 -10.72 -25.05
C ALA A 71 -6.96 -9.36 -24.63
N VAL A 72 -8.27 -9.16 -24.83
CA VAL A 72 -9.00 -7.93 -24.44
C VAL A 72 -9.08 -7.82 -22.92
N LEU A 73 -9.39 -8.93 -22.25
CA LEU A 73 -9.38 -8.98 -20.78
C LEU A 73 -8.02 -8.60 -20.22
N HIS A 74 -6.96 -9.21 -20.76
CA HIS A 74 -5.58 -8.94 -20.32
C HIS A 74 -5.20 -7.46 -20.53
N GLN A 75 -5.56 -6.90 -21.68
CA GLN A 75 -5.33 -5.48 -21.99
C GLN A 75 -6.06 -4.56 -21.02
N ASN A 76 -7.35 -4.81 -20.76
CA ASN A 76 -8.15 -3.99 -19.85
C ASN A 76 -7.65 -4.08 -18.40
N LEU A 77 -7.25 -5.25 -17.93
CA LEU A 77 -6.61 -5.43 -16.61
C LEU A 77 -5.27 -4.68 -16.53
N SER A 78 -4.49 -4.67 -17.60
CA SER A 78 -3.24 -3.90 -17.67
C SER A 78 -3.49 -2.39 -17.59
N VAL A 79 -4.51 -1.88 -18.30
CA VAL A 79 -4.93 -0.47 -18.22
C VAL A 79 -5.37 -0.12 -16.81
N ALA A 80 -6.25 -0.92 -16.20
CA ALA A 80 -6.70 -0.70 -14.83
C ALA A 80 -5.54 -0.67 -13.82
N THR A 81 -4.57 -1.58 -13.99
CA THR A 81 -3.36 -1.63 -13.14
C THR A 81 -2.51 -0.36 -13.28
N LYS A 82 -2.34 0.16 -14.51
CA LYS A 82 -1.62 1.42 -14.76
C LYS A 82 -2.33 2.61 -14.14
N LEU A 83 -3.66 2.70 -14.30
CA LEU A 83 -4.47 3.76 -13.70
C LEU A 83 -4.38 3.72 -12.16
N LEU A 84 -4.45 2.53 -11.56
CA LEU A 84 -4.28 2.35 -10.12
C LEU A 84 -2.88 2.80 -9.65
N SER A 85 -1.82 2.41 -10.36
CA SER A 85 -0.44 2.78 -10.00
C SER A 85 -0.15 4.28 -10.17
N SER A 86 -0.82 4.95 -11.10
CA SER A 86 -0.72 6.40 -11.31
C SER A 86 -1.65 7.24 -10.40
N GLY A 87 -2.42 6.59 -9.50
CA GLY A 87 -3.33 7.27 -8.59
C GLY A 87 -4.67 7.69 -9.20
N GLN A 88 -4.95 7.29 -10.45
CA GLN A 88 -6.22 7.56 -11.15
C GLN A 88 -7.28 6.53 -10.72
N PHE A 89 -7.68 6.60 -9.45
CA PHE A 89 -8.51 5.57 -8.83
C PHE A 89 -9.91 5.49 -9.42
N LEU A 90 -10.54 6.63 -9.76
CA LEU A 90 -11.88 6.65 -10.36
C LEU A 90 -11.88 5.98 -11.74
N ASP A 91 -10.90 6.28 -12.57
CA ASP A 91 -10.78 5.70 -13.90
C ASP A 91 -10.51 4.18 -13.82
N SER A 92 -9.63 3.77 -12.89
CA SER A 92 -9.37 2.35 -12.61
C SER A 92 -10.66 1.62 -12.20
N GLU A 93 -11.47 2.22 -11.31
CA GLU A 93 -12.74 1.65 -10.87
C GLU A 93 -13.71 1.45 -12.03
N ILE A 94 -13.86 2.44 -12.92
CA ILE A 94 -14.75 2.35 -14.10
C ILE A 94 -14.34 1.17 -14.98
N VAL A 95 -13.06 1.04 -15.29
CA VAL A 95 -12.55 -0.05 -16.12
C VAL A 95 -12.79 -1.41 -15.46
N LEU A 96 -12.50 -1.53 -14.15
CA LEU A 96 -12.66 -2.79 -13.41
C LEU A 96 -14.13 -3.21 -13.27
N ARG A 97 -15.03 -2.27 -13.02
CA ARG A 97 -16.48 -2.56 -13.01
C ARG A 97 -17.00 -3.00 -14.37
N SER A 98 -16.47 -2.43 -15.46
CA SER A 98 -16.80 -2.89 -16.81
C SER A 98 -16.33 -4.34 -17.02
N ILE A 99 -15.12 -4.70 -16.60
CA ILE A 99 -14.64 -6.08 -16.68
C ILE A 99 -15.54 -7.02 -15.88
N LEU A 100 -15.89 -6.68 -14.65
CA LEU A 100 -16.73 -7.52 -13.79
C LEU A 100 -18.17 -7.65 -14.26
N LYS A 101 -18.67 -6.67 -15.02
CA LYS A 101 -19.98 -6.78 -15.68
C LYS A 101 -19.99 -7.87 -16.78
N GLU A 102 -18.90 -7.97 -17.52
CA GLU A 102 -18.73 -8.97 -18.60
C GLU A 102 -18.24 -10.33 -18.06
N GLN A 103 -17.43 -10.31 -17.01
CA GLN A 103 -16.83 -11.48 -16.36
C GLN A 103 -16.94 -11.38 -14.83
N PRO A 104 -18.10 -11.70 -14.26
CA PRO A 104 -18.39 -11.52 -12.83
C PRO A 104 -17.46 -12.32 -11.90
N ASN A 105 -16.80 -13.36 -12.40
CA ASN A 105 -15.95 -14.27 -11.60
C ASN A 105 -14.44 -14.05 -11.86
N CYS A 106 -14.04 -12.88 -12.36
CA CYS A 106 -12.63 -12.59 -12.60
C CYS A 106 -11.93 -12.18 -11.30
N ALA A 107 -11.26 -13.14 -10.64
CA ALA A 107 -10.58 -12.94 -9.35
C ALA A 107 -9.58 -11.78 -9.37
N ARG A 108 -8.84 -11.60 -10.49
CA ARG A 108 -7.90 -10.49 -10.62
C ARG A 108 -8.60 -9.13 -10.70
N ALA A 109 -9.76 -9.05 -11.37
CA ALA A 109 -10.54 -7.81 -11.42
C ALA A 109 -11.16 -7.48 -10.06
N GLU A 110 -11.68 -8.49 -9.34
CA GLU A 110 -12.16 -8.34 -7.95
C GLU A 110 -11.05 -7.82 -7.05
N PHE A 111 -9.86 -8.41 -7.11
CA PHE A 111 -8.69 -7.98 -6.35
C PHE A 111 -8.32 -6.51 -6.65
N LEU A 112 -8.13 -6.16 -7.92
CA LEU A 112 -7.73 -4.81 -8.33
C LEU A 112 -8.80 -3.77 -7.96
N LEU A 113 -10.10 -4.12 -8.08
CA LEU A 113 -11.18 -3.23 -7.65
C LEU A 113 -11.20 -3.06 -6.12
N GLY A 114 -11.02 -4.14 -5.37
CA GLY A 114 -10.86 -4.07 -3.92
C GLY A 114 -9.71 -3.16 -3.49
N VAL A 115 -8.54 -3.28 -4.13
CA VAL A 115 -7.39 -2.39 -3.88
C VAL A 115 -7.71 -0.94 -4.27
N THR A 116 -8.38 -0.73 -5.41
CA THR A 116 -8.79 0.61 -5.85
C THR A 116 -9.71 1.28 -4.84
N LEU A 117 -10.73 0.57 -4.35
CA LEU A 117 -11.65 1.07 -3.33
C LEU A 117 -10.97 1.32 -1.98
N LEU A 118 -10.02 0.46 -1.59
CA LEU A 118 -9.18 0.70 -0.41
C LEU A 118 -8.42 2.03 -0.52
N LYS A 119 -7.81 2.31 -1.69
CA LYS A 119 -7.09 3.57 -1.94
C LYS A 119 -8.03 4.79 -1.93
N GLN A 120 -9.29 4.61 -2.30
CA GLN A 120 -10.35 5.61 -2.18
C GLN A 120 -10.93 5.70 -0.75
N LYS A 121 -10.43 4.93 0.22
CA LYS A 121 -10.92 4.82 1.59
C LYS A 121 -12.35 4.25 1.71
N GLN A 122 -12.81 3.55 0.69
CA GLN A 122 -14.11 2.86 0.66
C GLN A 122 -13.96 1.44 1.22
N TYR A 123 -13.55 1.32 2.46
CA TYR A 123 -13.14 0.06 3.09
C TYR A 123 -14.25 -0.98 3.13
N ALA A 124 -15.48 -0.56 3.46
CA ALA A 124 -16.64 -1.45 3.50
C ALA A 124 -16.98 -2.07 2.15
N ASN A 125 -16.74 -1.33 1.05
CA ASN A 125 -16.95 -1.81 -0.31
C ASN A 125 -15.75 -2.64 -0.82
N ALA A 126 -14.55 -2.39 -0.31
CA ALA A 126 -13.34 -3.12 -0.69
C ALA A 126 -13.32 -4.54 -0.12
N ARG A 127 -13.75 -4.71 1.15
CA ARG A 127 -13.68 -5.98 1.87
C ARG A 127 -14.29 -7.15 1.11
N PRO A 128 -15.57 -7.14 0.71
CA PRO A 128 -16.19 -8.28 0.05
C PRO A 128 -15.49 -8.66 -1.26
N LEU A 129 -15.03 -7.70 -2.04
CA LEU A 129 -14.31 -7.96 -3.30
C LEU A 129 -12.96 -8.66 -3.06
N LEU A 130 -12.23 -8.25 -2.04
CA LEU A 130 -10.97 -8.89 -1.67
C LEU A 130 -11.21 -10.30 -1.11
N GLU A 131 -12.25 -10.50 -0.29
CA GLU A 131 -12.63 -11.81 0.24
C GLU A 131 -13.07 -12.76 -0.89
N GLU A 132 -13.88 -12.30 -1.83
CA GLU A 132 -14.28 -13.06 -3.01
C GLU A 132 -13.08 -13.44 -3.86
N SER A 133 -12.20 -12.48 -4.17
CA SER A 133 -10.95 -12.73 -4.90
C SER A 133 -10.08 -13.79 -4.21
N LEU A 134 -9.97 -13.76 -2.88
CA LEU A 134 -9.21 -14.76 -2.10
C LEU A 134 -9.87 -16.14 -2.16
N ALA A 135 -11.19 -16.20 -2.08
CA ALA A 135 -11.97 -17.45 -2.12
C ALA A 135 -11.92 -18.14 -3.50
N ARG A 136 -11.67 -17.40 -4.58
CA ARG A 136 -11.55 -17.97 -5.91
C ARG A 136 -10.33 -18.87 -6.01
N LYS A 137 -10.49 -20.02 -6.68
CA LYS A 137 -9.38 -20.98 -6.92
C LYS A 137 -8.45 -20.58 -8.07
N GLN A 138 -8.76 -19.48 -8.75
CA GLN A 138 -7.96 -18.97 -9.86
C GLN A 138 -6.62 -18.45 -9.34
N ASP A 139 -5.53 -18.81 -10.01
CA ASP A 139 -4.25 -18.14 -9.81
C ASP A 139 -4.18 -16.88 -10.66
N PHE A 140 -3.65 -15.81 -10.09
CA PHE A 140 -3.49 -14.52 -10.78
C PHE A 140 -2.33 -13.71 -10.16
N SER A 141 -1.81 -12.79 -10.97
CA SER A 141 -0.79 -11.86 -10.48
C SER A 141 -1.36 -10.98 -9.37
N GLY A 142 -0.77 -11.06 -8.19
CA GLY A 142 -1.22 -10.34 -6.99
C GLY A 142 -1.96 -11.21 -5.97
N ARG A 143 -2.24 -12.49 -6.25
CA ARG A 143 -2.96 -13.36 -5.32
C ARG A 143 -2.31 -13.43 -3.93
N LYS A 144 -0.99 -13.48 -3.88
CA LYS A 144 -0.26 -13.51 -2.60
C LYS A 144 -0.44 -12.24 -1.77
N GLN A 145 -0.74 -11.09 -2.41
CA GLN A 145 -0.95 -9.81 -1.74
C GLN A 145 -2.39 -9.61 -1.24
N VAL A 146 -3.34 -10.49 -1.56
CA VAL A 146 -4.75 -10.29 -1.16
C VAL A 146 -4.88 -10.20 0.35
N ASP A 147 -4.22 -11.08 1.10
CA ASP A 147 -4.20 -11.04 2.56
C ASP A 147 -3.60 -9.73 3.12
N HIS A 148 -2.56 -9.17 2.47
CA HIS A 148 -2.02 -7.87 2.85
C HIS A 148 -3.08 -6.75 2.77
N PHE A 149 -3.80 -6.68 1.64
CA PHE A 149 -4.84 -5.65 1.44
C PHE A 149 -6.07 -5.90 2.31
N LEU A 150 -6.44 -7.16 2.58
CA LEU A 150 -7.47 -7.51 3.56
C LEU A 150 -7.07 -7.09 4.97
N GLY A 151 -5.81 -7.30 5.36
CA GLY A 151 -5.28 -6.85 6.63
C GLY A 151 -5.50 -5.36 6.84
N TRP A 152 -5.10 -4.53 5.87
CA TRP A 152 -5.33 -3.08 5.95
C TRP A 152 -6.82 -2.70 5.88
N THR A 153 -7.60 -3.38 5.06
CA THR A 153 -9.04 -3.11 4.94
C THR A 153 -9.75 -3.38 6.27
N CYS A 154 -9.48 -4.52 6.90
CA CYS A 154 -10.02 -4.88 8.21
C CYS A 154 -9.55 -3.92 9.30
N PHE A 155 -8.27 -3.52 9.29
CA PHE A 155 -7.72 -2.53 10.22
C PHE A 155 -8.50 -1.20 10.16
N TYR A 156 -8.70 -0.65 8.96
CA TYR A 156 -9.45 0.60 8.81
C TYR A 156 -10.96 0.47 9.12
N LEU A 157 -11.50 -0.74 9.13
CA LEU A 157 -12.86 -1.02 9.59
C LEU A 157 -12.94 -1.25 11.11
N GLY A 158 -11.82 -1.24 11.82
CA GLY A 158 -11.75 -1.51 13.27
C GLY A 158 -11.80 -3.00 13.63
N ASP A 159 -11.79 -3.90 12.64
CA ASP A 159 -11.76 -5.36 12.85
C ASP A 159 -10.30 -5.82 13.02
N LEU A 160 -9.72 -5.53 14.20
CA LEU A 160 -8.31 -5.80 14.48
C LEU A 160 -7.98 -7.29 14.46
N GLU A 161 -8.90 -8.14 14.90
CA GLU A 161 -8.70 -9.60 14.89
C GLU A 161 -8.59 -10.17 13.48
N SER A 162 -9.48 -9.74 12.57
CA SER A 162 -9.39 -10.15 11.17
C SER A 162 -8.14 -9.56 10.50
N ALA A 163 -7.81 -8.29 10.78
CA ALA A 163 -6.61 -7.64 10.26
C ALA A 163 -5.36 -8.42 10.65
N LYS A 164 -5.22 -8.80 11.92
CA LYS A 164 -4.11 -9.59 12.44
C LYS A 164 -3.99 -10.94 11.74
N ARG A 165 -5.11 -11.68 11.61
CA ARG A 165 -5.11 -12.97 10.90
C ARG A 165 -4.64 -12.85 9.46
N HIS A 166 -5.11 -11.84 8.74
CA HIS A 166 -4.71 -11.61 7.36
C HIS A 166 -3.24 -11.22 7.22
N PHE A 167 -2.72 -10.31 8.06
CA PHE A 167 -1.29 -10.00 8.05
C PHE A 167 -0.43 -11.22 8.42
N GLN A 168 -0.85 -12.04 9.40
CA GLN A 168 -0.16 -13.29 9.76
C GLN A 168 -0.16 -14.27 8.60
N SER A 169 -1.28 -14.46 7.90
CA SER A 169 -1.37 -15.27 6.69
C SER A 169 -0.38 -14.78 5.63
N HIS A 170 -0.35 -13.45 5.40
CA HIS A 170 0.53 -12.87 4.39
C HIS A 170 2.02 -13.06 4.73
N VAL A 171 2.46 -12.79 5.96
CA VAL A 171 3.88 -12.99 6.33
C VAL A 171 4.26 -14.47 6.36
N GLY A 172 3.31 -15.37 6.63
CA GLY A 172 3.50 -16.82 6.50
C GLY A 172 3.76 -17.27 5.05
N ALA A 173 3.04 -16.66 4.09
CA ALA A 173 3.20 -16.94 2.67
C ALA A 173 4.37 -16.15 2.03
N MET A 174 4.69 -14.98 2.57
CA MET A 174 5.74 -14.06 2.10
C MET A 174 6.55 -13.52 3.30
N PRO A 175 7.55 -14.26 3.80
CA PRO A 175 8.34 -13.86 4.98
C PRO A 175 9.17 -12.57 4.80
N THR A 176 9.24 -12.03 3.59
CA THR A 176 9.91 -10.77 3.25
C THR A 176 8.95 -9.58 3.12
N ALA A 177 7.68 -9.75 3.51
CA ALA A 177 6.65 -8.72 3.40
C ALA A 177 6.75 -7.71 4.55
N ASP A 178 7.69 -6.77 4.46
CA ASP A 178 7.94 -5.71 5.45
C ASP A 178 6.68 -4.91 5.80
N ASP A 179 5.86 -4.54 4.81
CA ASP A 179 4.61 -3.81 5.03
C ASP A 179 3.59 -4.56 5.90
N SER A 180 3.59 -5.90 5.89
CA SER A 180 2.68 -6.69 6.74
C SER A 180 3.23 -6.89 8.15
N TYR A 181 4.55 -6.95 8.34
CA TYR A 181 5.14 -6.83 9.66
C TYR A 181 4.85 -5.46 10.28
N TYR A 182 4.94 -4.39 9.49
CA TYR A 182 4.51 -3.07 9.94
C TYR A 182 3.02 -3.05 10.32
N GLY A 183 2.13 -3.69 9.55
CA GLY A 183 0.72 -3.82 9.89
C GLY A 183 0.48 -4.55 11.21
N LEU A 184 1.18 -5.68 11.45
CA LEU A 184 1.14 -6.41 12.73
C LEU A 184 1.60 -5.54 13.90
N ALA A 185 2.64 -4.74 13.70
CA ALA A 185 3.13 -3.82 14.73
C ALA A 185 2.11 -2.73 15.06
N VAL A 186 1.46 -2.15 14.06
CA VAL A 186 0.42 -1.13 14.29
C VAL A 186 -0.73 -1.71 15.11
N ILE A 187 -1.18 -2.93 14.80
CA ILE A 187 -2.21 -3.62 15.59
C ILE A 187 -1.72 -3.87 17.02
N ALA A 188 -0.48 -4.33 17.20
CA ALA A 188 0.09 -4.58 18.51
C ALA A 188 0.18 -3.30 19.38
N ILE A 189 0.44 -2.14 18.76
CA ILE A 189 0.41 -0.83 19.44
C ILE A 189 -1.02 -0.49 19.89
N GLU A 190 -2.03 -0.70 19.03
CA GLU A 190 -3.44 -0.46 19.40
C GLU A 190 -3.91 -1.38 20.52
N GLU A 191 -3.37 -2.61 20.59
CA GLU A 191 -3.66 -3.59 21.63
C GLU A 191 -2.76 -3.43 22.89
N ASP A 192 -1.96 -2.38 22.98
CA ASP A 192 -1.00 -2.09 24.07
C ASP A 192 0.06 -3.21 24.29
N ARG A 193 0.37 -3.98 23.24
CA ARG A 193 1.38 -5.05 23.26
C ARG A 193 2.73 -4.54 22.74
N MET A 194 3.38 -3.66 23.50
CA MET A 194 4.56 -2.93 23.06
C MET A 194 5.77 -3.82 22.71
N SER A 195 5.91 -4.96 23.37
CA SER A 195 7.01 -5.91 23.05
C SER A 195 6.81 -6.56 21.69
N ASP A 196 5.58 -6.97 21.38
CA ASP A 196 5.25 -7.58 20.08
C ASP A 196 5.35 -6.54 18.96
N ALA A 197 4.93 -5.30 19.23
CA ALA A 197 5.07 -4.19 18.30
C ALA A 197 6.55 -3.93 17.94
N GLN A 198 7.41 -3.89 18.94
CA GLN A 198 8.84 -3.69 18.73
C GLN A 198 9.43 -4.80 17.85
N VAL A 199 9.18 -6.07 18.18
CA VAL A 199 9.71 -7.21 17.41
C VAL A 199 9.25 -7.13 15.93
N ALA A 200 7.98 -6.81 15.70
CA ALA A 200 7.45 -6.69 14.35
C ALA A 200 8.06 -5.48 13.59
N LEU A 201 8.27 -4.34 14.25
CA LEU A 201 8.92 -3.16 13.65
C LEU A 201 10.40 -3.41 13.36
N GLU A 202 11.12 -4.06 14.26
CA GLU A 202 12.52 -4.44 14.03
C GLU A 202 12.64 -5.36 12.82
N ARG A 203 11.72 -6.33 12.68
CA ARG A 203 11.67 -7.20 11.52
C ARG A 203 11.36 -6.43 10.23
N ALA A 204 10.41 -5.51 10.25
CA ALA A 204 10.12 -4.65 9.11
C ALA A 204 11.34 -3.81 8.73
N MET A 205 12.03 -3.22 9.70
CA MET A 205 13.24 -2.41 9.48
C MET A 205 14.36 -3.22 8.84
N GLU A 206 14.59 -4.43 9.32
CA GLU A 206 15.59 -5.36 8.77
C GLU A 206 15.30 -5.66 7.28
N LEU A 207 14.03 -5.94 6.95
CA LEU A 207 13.61 -6.25 5.58
C LEU A 207 13.67 -5.04 4.63
N ILE A 208 13.35 -3.85 5.13
CA ILE A 208 13.45 -2.60 4.37
C ILE A 208 14.92 -2.29 4.01
N GLY A 209 15.86 -2.58 4.92
CA GLY A 209 17.27 -2.31 4.72
C GLY A 209 17.60 -0.81 4.71
N THR A 210 18.70 -0.44 4.06
CA THR A 210 19.25 0.94 4.09
C THR A 210 19.23 1.66 2.75
N ALA A 211 18.56 1.10 1.75
CA ALA A 211 18.50 1.69 0.41
C ALA A 211 17.77 3.05 0.44
N PRO A 212 18.32 4.11 -0.19
CA PRO A 212 17.75 5.48 -0.11
C PRO A 212 16.32 5.61 -0.63
N ASP A 213 15.93 4.82 -1.61
CA ASP A 213 14.57 4.77 -2.16
C ASP A 213 13.54 4.22 -1.16
N ARG A 214 14.00 3.53 -0.10
CA ARG A 214 13.18 3.03 1.00
C ARG A 214 13.17 3.95 2.24
N ASN A 215 13.75 5.16 2.15
CA ASN A 215 13.82 6.09 3.28
C ASN A 215 12.44 6.45 3.86
N LYS A 216 11.39 6.56 3.01
CA LYS A 216 10.03 6.82 3.50
C LYS A 216 9.46 5.68 4.33
N ASP A 217 9.75 4.43 3.95
CA ASP A 217 9.28 3.27 4.69
C ASP A 217 10.04 3.13 6.01
N ARG A 218 11.34 3.37 6.01
CA ARG A 218 12.15 3.46 7.23
C ARG A 218 11.63 4.54 8.18
N ALA A 219 11.32 5.72 7.66
CA ALA A 219 10.78 6.81 8.47
C ALA A 219 9.45 6.44 9.15
N LYS A 220 8.56 5.72 8.46
CA LYS A 220 7.31 5.22 9.07
C LYS A 220 7.60 4.25 10.22
N VAL A 221 8.52 3.31 10.01
CA VAL A 221 8.88 2.33 11.04
C VAL A 221 9.51 3.00 12.24
N LEU A 222 10.48 3.92 12.03
CA LEU A 222 11.08 4.71 13.10
C LEU A 222 10.06 5.52 13.89
N ALA A 223 9.11 6.15 13.21
CA ALA A 223 8.04 6.89 13.87
C ALA A 223 7.16 5.98 14.75
N ARG A 224 6.92 4.73 14.36
CA ARG A 224 6.19 3.75 15.19
C ARG A 224 7.03 3.21 16.33
N LEU A 225 8.35 3.02 16.15
CA LEU A 225 9.27 2.70 17.25
C LEU A 225 9.26 3.84 18.27
N GLY A 226 9.27 5.10 17.83
CA GLY A 226 9.10 6.26 18.70
C GLY A 226 7.76 6.22 19.48
N ASP A 227 6.64 5.82 18.84
CA ASP A 227 5.35 5.62 19.52
C ASP A 227 5.47 4.55 20.63
N VAL A 228 6.17 3.44 20.35
CA VAL A 228 6.43 2.36 21.34
C VAL A 228 7.23 2.87 22.53
N GLU A 229 8.31 3.62 22.28
CA GLU A 229 9.15 4.15 23.38
C GLU A 229 8.40 5.21 24.21
N LEU A 230 7.53 6.03 23.59
CA LEU A 230 6.65 6.94 24.36
C LEU A 230 5.69 6.19 25.26
N ARG A 231 5.08 5.08 24.80
CA ARG A 231 4.21 4.25 25.62
C ARG A 231 4.94 3.59 26.79
N ARG A 232 6.27 3.45 26.69
CA ARG A 232 7.17 2.96 27.74
C ARG A 232 7.73 4.08 28.61
N GLU A 233 7.22 5.31 28.45
CA GLU A 233 7.69 6.50 29.17
C GLU A 233 9.15 6.89 28.87
N LYS A 234 9.73 6.38 27.81
CA LYS A 234 11.09 6.65 27.35
C LYS A 234 11.12 7.80 26.35
N THR A 235 10.88 9.00 26.87
CA THR A 235 10.69 10.19 26.03
C THR A 235 11.95 10.58 25.24
N SER A 236 13.15 10.39 25.81
CA SER A 236 14.41 10.72 25.13
C SER A 236 14.69 9.80 23.95
N GLU A 237 14.48 8.50 24.13
CA GLU A 237 14.63 7.50 23.06
C GLU A 237 13.60 7.72 21.95
N ALA A 238 12.38 8.07 22.29
CA ALA A 238 11.34 8.42 21.32
C ALA A 238 11.73 9.67 20.51
N LEU A 239 12.33 10.68 21.15
CA LEU A 239 12.81 11.89 20.47
C LEU A 239 13.84 11.54 19.39
N GLU A 240 14.85 10.76 19.71
CA GLU A 240 15.90 10.36 18.76
C GLU A 240 15.29 9.64 17.53
N LEU A 241 14.33 8.73 17.75
CA LEU A 241 13.66 8.00 16.68
C LEU A 241 12.83 8.91 15.78
N TYR A 242 12.12 9.89 16.34
CA TYR A 242 11.36 10.84 15.54
C TYR A 242 12.25 11.83 14.78
N GLU A 243 13.36 12.26 15.35
CA GLU A 243 14.35 13.13 14.68
C GLU A 243 14.96 12.41 13.47
N GLU A 244 15.34 11.14 13.62
CA GLU A 244 15.81 10.32 12.50
C GLU A 244 14.71 10.15 11.44
N ALA A 245 13.49 9.83 11.85
CA ALA A 245 12.35 9.70 10.93
C ALA A 245 12.07 10.99 10.14
N ALA A 246 12.11 12.16 10.80
CA ALA A 246 11.93 13.45 10.16
C ALA A 246 13.05 13.80 9.18
N THR A 247 14.28 13.34 9.46
CA THR A 247 15.41 13.49 8.54
C THR A 247 15.24 12.65 7.28
N LEU A 248 14.75 11.41 7.41
CA LEU A 248 14.53 10.50 6.29
C LEU A 248 13.32 10.90 5.43
N TRP A 249 12.30 11.52 6.04
CA TRP A 249 11.10 11.96 5.33
C TRP A 249 10.60 13.34 5.81
N PRO A 250 11.25 14.43 5.39
CA PRO A 250 10.90 15.79 5.84
C PRO A 250 9.49 16.26 5.50
N ASP A 251 8.86 15.67 4.46
CA ASP A 251 7.49 16.03 4.05
C ASP A 251 6.40 15.28 4.83
N HIS A 252 6.76 14.42 5.78
CA HIS A 252 5.78 13.71 6.61
C HIS A 252 5.35 14.59 7.79
N TYR A 253 4.30 15.37 7.59
CA TYR A 253 3.82 16.36 8.57
C TYR A 253 3.45 15.76 9.95
N GLU A 254 3.00 14.50 10.00
CA GLU A 254 2.64 13.85 11.29
C GLU A 254 3.86 13.62 12.19
N ILE A 255 5.03 13.32 11.60
CA ILE A 255 6.28 13.15 12.35
C ILE A 255 6.67 14.47 13.02
N TRP A 256 6.56 15.59 12.32
CA TRP A 256 6.81 16.91 12.91
C TRP A 256 5.83 17.25 14.03
N GLY A 257 4.56 16.84 13.90
CA GLY A 257 3.57 16.99 14.96
C GLY A 257 3.90 16.14 16.20
N LYS A 258 4.46 14.94 16.03
CA LYS A 258 4.94 14.10 17.12
C LYS A 258 6.15 14.72 17.81
N LEU A 259 7.13 15.20 17.05
CA LEU A 259 8.29 15.91 17.56
C LEU A 259 7.90 17.14 18.40
N ALA A 260 6.97 17.95 17.90
CA ALA A 260 6.51 19.11 18.65
C ALA A 260 5.95 18.73 20.02
N ARG A 261 5.14 17.67 20.11
CA ARG A 261 4.61 17.20 21.39
C ARG A 261 5.68 16.65 22.33
N VAL A 262 6.65 15.92 21.79
CA VAL A 262 7.78 15.40 22.60
C VAL A 262 8.62 16.55 23.14
N TYR A 263 8.93 17.56 22.32
CA TYR A 263 9.66 18.74 22.78
C TYR A 263 8.89 19.54 23.85
N ASP A 264 7.55 19.64 23.75
CA ASP A 264 6.73 20.24 24.81
C ASP A 264 6.86 19.45 26.13
N THR A 265 6.80 18.12 26.06
CA THR A 265 6.96 17.25 27.24
C THR A 265 8.33 17.42 27.89
N LEU A 266 9.37 17.63 27.08
CA LEU A 266 10.75 17.87 27.55
C LEU A 266 11.02 19.33 27.95
N ASN A 267 9.99 20.19 27.99
CA ASN A 267 10.11 21.62 28.29
C ASN A 267 11.09 22.37 27.36
N ARG A 268 11.07 22.02 26.05
CA ARG A 268 11.87 22.62 24.99
C ARG A 268 10.96 23.43 24.02
N PRO A 269 10.43 24.57 24.44
CA PRO A 269 9.36 25.28 23.69
C PRO A 269 9.86 25.83 22.33
N THR A 270 11.13 26.22 22.22
CA THR A 270 11.71 26.68 20.94
C THR A 270 11.71 25.59 19.89
N ASP A 271 12.14 24.38 20.25
CA ASP A 271 12.19 23.23 19.35
C ASP A 271 10.79 22.76 18.97
N ALA A 272 9.86 22.80 19.93
CA ALA A 272 8.45 22.52 19.69
C ALA A 272 7.84 23.48 18.64
N GLN A 273 8.12 24.79 18.78
CA GLN A 273 7.66 25.81 17.83
C GLN A 273 8.26 25.60 16.43
N GLN A 274 9.55 25.29 16.33
CA GLN A 274 10.19 24.99 15.05
C GLN A 274 9.59 23.74 14.40
N SER A 275 9.31 22.71 15.19
CA SER A 275 8.67 21.49 14.69
C SER A 275 7.27 21.75 14.16
N ARG A 276 6.46 22.58 14.83
CA ARG A 276 5.14 23.02 14.32
C ARG A 276 5.25 23.81 13.02
N ALA A 277 6.24 24.68 12.90
CA ALA A 277 6.47 25.41 11.65
C ALA A 277 6.81 24.47 10.49
N LYS A 278 7.69 23.48 10.73
CA LYS A 278 8.01 22.42 9.75
C LYS A 278 6.81 21.55 9.41
N GLN A 279 5.95 21.25 10.38
CA GLN A 279 4.68 20.54 10.15
C GLN A 279 3.79 21.31 9.16
N GLN A 280 3.58 22.60 9.39
CA GLN A 280 2.77 23.45 8.51
C GLN A 280 3.36 23.53 7.11
N GLU A 281 4.66 23.67 7.00
CA GLU A 281 5.35 23.69 5.71
C GLU A 281 5.20 22.37 4.95
N ALA A 282 5.36 21.23 5.62
CA ALA A 282 5.15 19.91 5.04
C ALA A 282 3.68 19.69 4.61
N MET A 283 2.72 20.18 5.39
CA MET A 283 1.29 20.16 5.01
C MET A 283 1.03 20.98 3.73
N LYS A 284 1.59 22.19 3.62
CA LYS A 284 1.48 23.02 2.40
C LYS A 284 2.10 22.33 1.19
N ARG A 285 3.31 21.77 1.32
CA ARG A 285 3.98 21.04 0.22
C ARG A 285 3.20 19.81 -0.25
N THR A 286 2.48 19.15 0.65
CA THR A 286 1.68 17.94 0.34
C THR A 286 0.23 18.24 -0.02
N GLY A 287 -0.17 19.52 -0.15
CA GLY A 287 -1.54 19.93 -0.47
C GLY A 287 -2.56 19.62 0.63
N ARG A 288 -2.10 19.47 1.88
CA ARG A 288 -2.93 19.24 3.06
C ARG A 288 -2.95 20.53 3.88
N GLU A 289 -3.91 21.40 3.59
CA GLU A 289 -4.09 22.59 4.42
C GLU A 289 -4.45 22.17 5.86
N PRO A 290 -3.89 22.86 6.88
CA PRO A 290 -4.38 22.71 8.23
C PRO A 290 -5.89 23.05 8.20
N VAL A 291 -6.71 22.18 8.79
CA VAL A 291 -8.11 22.54 9.08
C VAL A 291 -8.02 23.81 9.91
N GLY A 292 -8.35 24.96 9.28
CA GLY A 292 -8.29 26.24 9.94
C GLY A 292 -9.14 26.15 11.19
N ASP A 293 -8.60 26.60 12.31
CA ASP A 293 -9.41 27.01 13.44
C ASP A 293 -10.35 28.12 12.94
N SER A 294 -11.45 27.70 12.32
CA SER A 294 -12.63 28.55 12.22
C SER A 294 -13.24 28.58 13.62
N ALA A 295 -12.61 29.36 14.46
CA ALA A 295 -13.24 29.81 15.69
C ALA A 295 -14.46 30.68 15.32
N PRO A 296 -15.56 30.54 16.07
CA PRO A 296 -16.83 31.21 15.85
C PRO A 296 -16.75 32.73 15.95
#